data_88e362295666acf6b3a3950628c7d005
#
_entry.id   88e362295666acf6b3a3950628c7d005
#
_cell.length_a   1.000
_cell.length_b   1.000
_cell.length_c   1.000
_cell.angle_alpha   90.00
_cell.angle_beta   90.00
_cell.angle_gamma   90.00
#
_symmetry.space_group_name_H-M   'P 1'
#
loop_
_entity.id
_entity.type
_entity.pdbx_description
1 polymer ?
#
loop_
_entity_poly.entity_id
_entity_poly.type
_entity_poly.pdbx_seq_one_letter_code
_entity_poly.pdbx_strand_id
1 'polypeptide(L)'
;LDTETTGLEVERGHRIIEIGAIELVHRRATGRKFHKYLNPGREIDEGAKAVHGISNADLASAPRFAEVAAELLGFLAGAELVIHNASFDVGFLDAELARLPESADLGRRIAGLCTVLDTLALAREMHPGQRNNLDALCKRYGIDNSHRELHGALLDARILADVYLAMTGGQSALALDAGRGPVAAGLEGRGVQALVRPDAGLTVRYATVGELADHERMLDLIAKASGGRCVFRQCDLDRVRPAANDQ
;
A
#
# COMPACT_ATOMS: atom_id res chain seq x y z
N LEU A 1 9.78 -2.34 2.66
CA LEU A 1 11.19 -2.65 2.95
C LEU A 1 11.67 -1.75 4.07
N ASP A 2 12.59 -2.26 4.88
CA ASP A 2 13.27 -1.54 5.94
C ASP A 2 14.69 -2.10 6.12
N THR A 3 15.63 -1.30 6.66
CA THR A 3 17.02 -1.72 6.89
C THR A 3 17.51 -1.28 8.26
N GLU A 4 18.32 -2.15 8.93
CA GLU A 4 19.13 -1.75 10.08
C GLU A 4 20.57 -1.55 9.66
N THR A 5 21.25 -0.63 10.32
CA THR A 5 22.59 -0.18 9.93
C THR A 5 23.54 -0.04 11.10
N THR A 6 24.86 0.01 10.84
CA THR A 6 25.86 0.23 11.89
C THR A 6 25.86 1.66 12.44
N GLY A 7 25.09 2.57 11.87
CA GLY A 7 24.96 3.97 12.26
C GLY A 7 24.24 4.79 11.19
N LEU A 8 24.11 6.10 11.35
CA LEU A 8 23.16 6.91 10.60
C LEU A 8 23.69 7.47 9.26
N GLU A 9 24.99 7.60 9.08
CA GLU A 9 25.59 8.37 7.98
C GLU A 9 26.39 7.47 7.03
N VAL A 10 25.91 7.32 5.79
CA VAL A 10 26.60 6.57 4.72
C VAL A 10 28.01 7.10 4.48
N GLU A 11 28.19 8.43 4.54
CA GLU A 11 29.46 9.13 4.28
C GLU A 11 30.54 8.77 5.31
N ARG A 12 30.16 8.38 6.52
CA ARG A 12 31.06 7.86 7.56
C ARG A 12 31.38 6.37 7.39
N GLY A 13 30.95 5.79 6.28
CA GLY A 13 31.22 4.40 5.93
C GLY A 13 30.35 3.41 6.71
N HIS A 14 29.22 3.86 7.29
CA HIS A 14 28.26 2.92 7.90
C HIS A 14 27.71 1.96 6.88
N ARG A 15 27.28 0.81 7.32
CA ARG A 15 26.92 -0.35 6.50
C ARG A 15 25.57 -0.92 6.94
N ILE A 16 24.88 -1.57 6.02
CA ILE A 16 23.67 -2.33 6.32
C ILE A 16 24.06 -3.60 7.10
N ILE A 17 23.25 -3.92 8.12
CA ILE A 17 23.41 -5.13 8.95
C ILE A 17 22.18 -6.04 8.94
N GLU A 18 21.00 -5.51 8.60
CA GLU A 18 19.78 -6.29 8.38
C GLU A 18 18.98 -5.70 7.24
N ILE A 19 18.38 -6.54 6.42
CA ILE A 19 17.42 -6.13 5.39
C ILE A 19 16.16 -6.96 5.59
N GLY A 20 15.02 -6.28 5.71
CA GLY A 20 13.69 -6.86 5.78
C GLY A 20 12.79 -6.35 4.67
N ALA A 21 12.24 -7.24 3.87
CA ALA A 21 11.23 -6.87 2.88
C ALA A 21 10.13 -7.93 2.80
N ILE A 22 8.90 -7.49 2.57
CA ILE A 22 7.76 -8.37 2.30
C ILE A 22 7.12 -7.98 0.98
N GLU A 23 6.58 -8.96 0.29
CA GLU A 23 5.90 -8.75 -0.98
C GLU A 23 4.40 -8.56 -0.77
N LEU A 24 3.87 -7.50 -1.38
CA LEU A 24 2.43 -7.26 -1.50
C LEU A 24 2.02 -7.35 -2.97
N VAL A 25 0.98 -8.13 -3.27
CA VAL A 25 0.35 -8.18 -4.60
C VAL A 25 -1.15 -7.89 -4.43
N HIS A 26 -1.66 -6.93 -5.19
CA HIS A 26 -3.05 -6.49 -5.08
C HIS A 26 -3.45 -6.16 -3.63
N ARG A 27 -2.55 -5.47 -2.90
CA ARG A 27 -2.74 -5.04 -1.50
C ARG A 27 -2.86 -6.20 -0.50
N ARG A 28 -2.30 -7.36 -0.80
CA ARG A 28 -2.28 -8.54 0.09
C ARG A 28 -0.88 -9.09 0.18
N ALA A 29 -0.46 -9.47 1.38
CA ALA A 29 0.81 -10.17 1.57
C ALA A 29 0.75 -11.54 0.88
N THR A 30 1.73 -11.83 0.04
CA THR A 30 1.84 -13.10 -0.68
C THR A 30 2.48 -14.20 0.17
N GLY A 31 3.11 -13.82 1.28
CA GLY A 31 3.94 -14.68 2.10
C GLY A 31 5.42 -14.71 1.67
N ARG A 32 5.74 -14.20 0.46
CA ARG A 32 7.14 -14.03 0.04
C ARG A 32 7.79 -12.89 0.85
N LYS A 33 9.00 -13.13 1.30
CA LYS A 33 9.78 -12.17 2.07
C LYS A 33 11.26 -12.32 1.77
N PHE A 34 11.98 -11.23 1.89
CA PHE A 34 13.44 -11.23 1.95
C PHE A 34 13.86 -10.82 3.36
N HIS A 35 14.72 -11.62 4.00
CA HIS A 35 15.23 -11.30 5.32
C HIS A 35 16.64 -11.83 5.45
N LYS A 36 17.60 -10.95 5.64
CA LYS A 36 19.03 -11.30 5.81
C LYS A 36 19.67 -10.42 6.86
N TYR A 37 20.43 -11.05 7.72
CA TYR A 37 21.48 -10.39 8.51
C TYR A 37 22.76 -10.34 7.71
N LEU A 38 23.53 -9.29 7.87
CA LEU A 38 24.74 -9.04 7.09
C LEU A 38 25.92 -8.71 7.97
N ASN A 39 27.08 -9.28 7.65
CA ASN A 39 28.34 -8.90 8.27
C ASN A 39 28.84 -7.59 7.64
N PRO A 40 28.84 -6.47 8.39
CA PRO A 40 29.25 -5.17 7.86
C PRO A 40 30.77 -5.05 7.66
N GLY A 41 31.57 -5.91 8.28
CA GLY A 41 33.04 -5.82 8.32
C GLY A 41 33.55 -4.59 9.09
N ARG A 42 32.73 -4.02 9.97
CA ARG A 42 33.02 -2.90 10.85
C ARG A 42 32.25 -2.99 12.15
N GLU A 43 32.66 -2.20 13.14
CA GLU A 43 31.96 -2.07 14.41
C GLU A 43 30.62 -1.34 14.25
N ILE A 44 29.64 -1.77 15.05
CA ILE A 44 28.32 -1.14 15.16
C ILE A 44 28.43 -0.05 16.23
N ASP A 45 27.92 1.14 15.92
CA ASP A 45 27.86 2.24 16.88
C ASP A 45 26.91 1.90 18.02
N GLU A 46 27.30 2.25 19.27
CA GLU A 46 26.49 1.97 20.45
C GLU A 46 25.07 2.59 20.36
N GLY A 47 24.93 3.73 19.71
CA GLY A 47 23.64 4.37 19.47
C GLY A 47 22.74 3.54 18.55
N ALA A 48 23.29 2.94 17.49
CA ALA A 48 22.57 2.05 16.60
C ALA A 48 22.19 0.73 17.32
N LYS A 49 23.15 0.14 18.03
CA LYS A 49 22.93 -1.07 18.83
C LYS A 49 21.84 -0.89 19.89
N ALA A 50 21.74 0.29 20.51
CA ALA A 50 20.69 0.57 21.48
C ALA A 50 19.28 0.58 20.83
N VAL A 51 19.18 0.81 19.52
CA VAL A 51 17.92 0.85 18.76
C VAL A 51 17.50 -0.55 18.32
N HIS A 52 18.38 -1.28 17.64
CA HIS A 52 18.05 -2.60 17.03
C HIS A 52 18.52 -3.82 17.86
N GLY A 53 19.38 -3.63 18.86
CA GLY A 53 19.84 -4.69 19.75
C GLY A 53 20.86 -5.67 19.16
N ILE A 54 21.18 -5.56 17.88
CA ILE A 54 22.10 -6.49 17.18
C ILE A 54 23.54 -6.17 17.56
N SER A 55 24.33 -7.20 17.89
CA SER A 55 25.76 -7.07 18.21
C SER A 55 26.65 -7.56 17.07
N ASN A 56 27.92 -7.13 17.08
CA ASN A 56 28.92 -7.63 16.12
C ASN A 56 29.09 -9.15 16.20
N ALA A 57 28.93 -9.74 17.39
CA ALA A 57 29.02 -11.18 17.60
C ALA A 57 27.93 -11.95 16.87
N ASP A 58 26.70 -11.38 16.84
CA ASP A 58 25.55 -11.98 16.14
C ASP A 58 25.76 -12.03 14.62
N LEU A 59 26.53 -11.08 14.09
CA LEU A 59 26.79 -10.93 12.65
C LEU A 59 28.10 -11.56 12.19
N ALA A 60 28.89 -12.14 13.09
CA ALA A 60 30.23 -12.63 12.75
C ALA A 60 30.21 -13.71 11.64
N SER A 61 29.20 -14.57 11.63
CA SER A 61 29.01 -15.63 10.62
C SER A 61 28.01 -15.26 9.51
N ALA A 62 27.44 -14.05 9.53
CA ALA A 62 26.51 -13.61 8.51
C ALA A 62 27.23 -13.32 7.18
N PRO A 63 26.55 -13.49 6.03
CA PRO A 63 27.11 -13.17 4.72
C PRO A 63 27.37 -11.67 4.60
N ARG A 64 28.27 -11.29 3.71
CA ARG A 64 28.46 -9.90 3.32
C ARG A 64 27.39 -9.49 2.31
N PHE A 65 27.14 -8.18 2.19
CA PHE A 65 26.15 -7.67 1.21
C PHE A 65 26.40 -8.19 -0.22
N ALA A 66 27.66 -8.26 -0.64
CA ALA A 66 28.02 -8.76 -1.98
C ALA A 66 27.52 -10.19 -2.27
N GLU A 67 27.41 -11.03 -1.25
CA GLU A 67 26.98 -12.43 -1.37
C GLU A 67 25.46 -12.57 -1.55
N VAL A 68 24.70 -11.59 -1.05
CA VAL A 68 23.23 -11.59 -1.10
C VAL A 68 22.65 -10.60 -2.12
N ALA A 69 23.49 -9.75 -2.69
CA ALA A 69 23.03 -8.66 -3.59
C ALA A 69 22.21 -9.17 -4.77
N ALA A 70 22.64 -10.25 -5.44
CA ALA A 70 21.91 -10.81 -6.57
C ALA A 70 20.52 -11.33 -6.16
N GLU A 71 20.42 -11.99 -5.01
CA GLU A 71 19.14 -12.49 -4.46
C GLU A 71 18.23 -11.32 -4.10
N LEU A 72 18.76 -10.27 -3.45
CA LEU A 72 18.03 -9.07 -3.12
C LEU A 72 17.48 -8.38 -4.38
N LEU A 73 18.34 -8.11 -5.35
CA LEU A 73 17.94 -7.43 -6.58
C LEU A 73 16.93 -8.24 -7.39
N GLY A 74 17.06 -9.56 -7.42
CA GLY A 74 16.06 -10.44 -8.03
C GLY A 74 14.72 -10.41 -7.31
N PHE A 75 14.71 -10.20 -5.99
CA PHE A 75 13.47 -10.04 -5.20
C PHE A 75 12.80 -8.69 -5.45
N LEU A 76 13.59 -7.62 -5.63
CA LEU A 76 13.11 -6.25 -5.79
C LEU A 76 12.75 -5.89 -7.24
N ALA A 77 13.27 -6.62 -8.23
CA ALA A 77 13.17 -6.27 -9.65
C ALA A 77 11.73 -5.99 -10.10
N GLY A 78 11.51 -4.80 -10.65
CA GLY A 78 10.20 -4.37 -11.18
C GLY A 78 9.14 -4.06 -10.12
N ALA A 79 9.49 -4.06 -8.83
CA ALA A 79 8.58 -3.71 -7.75
C ALA A 79 8.54 -2.19 -7.51
N GLU A 80 7.48 -1.72 -6.87
CA GLU A 80 7.46 -0.45 -6.16
C GLU A 80 7.91 -0.68 -4.72
N LEU A 81 9.01 -0.05 -4.32
CA LEU A 81 9.52 -0.13 -2.95
C LEU A 81 8.80 0.87 -2.05
N VAL A 82 7.99 0.35 -1.14
CA VAL A 82 7.34 1.13 -0.10
C VAL A 82 8.27 1.17 1.11
N ILE A 83 8.78 2.36 1.46
CA ILE A 83 9.78 2.58 2.51
C ILE A 83 9.36 3.79 3.36
N HIS A 84 9.66 3.77 4.66
CA HIS A 84 9.38 4.89 5.54
C HIS A 84 10.63 5.74 5.76
N ASN A 85 10.67 6.97 5.26
CA ASN A 85 11.87 7.79 5.15
C ASN A 85 12.89 7.21 4.14
N ALA A 86 12.39 6.96 2.94
CA ALA A 86 13.07 6.19 1.89
C ALA A 86 14.48 6.68 1.54
N SER A 87 14.78 7.95 1.74
CA SER A 87 16.11 8.51 1.48
C SER A 87 17.22 7.84 2.29
N PHE A 88 16.91 7.37 3.50
CA PHE A 88 17.83 6.65 4.36
C PHE A 88 18.19 5.27 3.78
N ASP A 89 17.19 4.42 3.61
CA ASP A 89 17.39 3.04 3.16
C ASP A 89 17.94 2.97 1.73
N VAL A 90 17.39 3.78 0.83
CA VAL A 90 17.88 3.86 -0.57
C VAL A 90 19.32 4.34 -0.61
N GLY A 91 19.68 5.34 0.21
CA GLY A 91 21.06 5.83 0.30
C GLY A 91 22.05 4.73 0.74
N PHE A 92 21.67 3.92 1.73
CA PHE A 92 22.47 2.79 2.17
C PHE A 92 22.55 1.66 1.13
N LEU A 93 21.41 1.31 0.50
CA LEU A 93 21.38 0.31 -0.57
C LEU A 93 22.23 0.73 -1.77
N ASP A 94 22.12 1.97 -2.21
CA ASP A 94 22.92 2.51 -3.31
C ASP A 94 24.41 2.51 -2.97
N ALA A 95 24.78 2.83 -1.72
CA ALA A 95 26.16 2.79 -1.26
C ALA A 95 26.73 1.37 -1.20
N GLU A 96 25.94 0.39 -0.80
CA GLU A 96 26.35 -1.02 -0.84
C GLU A 96 26.50 -1.53 -2.27
N LEU A 97 25.59 -1.18 -3.17
CA LEU A 97 25.66 -1.53 -4.60
C LEU A 97 26.89 -0.90 -5.27
N ALA A 98 27.22 0.35 -4.92
CA ALA A 98 28.40 1.02 -5.46
C ALA A 98 29.74 0.39 -5.03
N ARG A 99 29.73 -0.39 -3.94
CA ARG A 99 30.93 -1.14 -3.47
C ARG A 99 31.13 -2.48 -4.17
N LEU A 100 30.12 -2.94 -4.93
CA LEU A 100 30.25 -4.18 -5.68
C LEU A 100 31.26 -4.01 -6.82
N PRO A 101 32.01 -5.07 -7.19
CA PRO A 101 32.92 -5.03 -8.31
C PRO A 101 32.18 -4.75 -9.62
N GLU A 102 32.86 -4.09 -10.56
CA GLU A 102 32.25 -3.72 -11.87
C GLU A 102 31.80 -4.95 -12.69
N SER A 103 32.45 -6.09 -12.44
CA SER A 103 32.13 -7.39 -13.07
C SER A 103 30.82 -8.01 -12.58
N ALA A 104 30.17 -7.43 -11.55
CA ALA A 104 28.97 -8.03 -10.97
C ALA A 104 27.71 -7.88 -11.84
N ASP A 105 27.77 -7.11 -12.93
CA ASP A 105 26.64 -6.84 -13.88
C ASP A 105 25.29 -6.59 -13.16
N LEU A 106 25.36 -6.02 -11.97
CA LEU A 106 24.22 -5.69 -11.14
C LEU A 106 23.94 -4.20 -11.22
N GLY A 107 22.68 -3.82 -11.25
CA GLY A 107 22.29 -2.40 -11.24
C GLY A 107 22.96 -1.67 -10.06
N ARG A 108 23.52 -0.50 -10.31
CA ARG A 108 24.30 0.27 -9.29
C ARG A 108 23.44 1.20 -8.45
N ARG A 109 22.17 1.35 -8.77
CA ARG A 109 21.24 2.20 -8.05
C ARG A 109 19.84 1.60 -8.05
N ILE A 110 19.18 1.73 -6.91
CA ILE A 110 17.79 1.28 -6.73
C ILE A 110 16.85 1.97 -7.72
N ALA A 111 17.02 3.26 -7.98
CA ALA A 111 16.18 4.02 -8.91
C ALA A 111 16.20 3.49 -10.38
N GLY A 112 17.21 2.73 -10.76
CA GLY A 112 17.26 2.05 -12.06
C GLY A 112 16.52 0.70 -12.12
N LEU A 113 16.15 0.16 -10.97
CA LEU A 113 15.58 -1.19 -10.81
C LEU A 113 14.13 -1.16 -10.34
N CYS A 114 13.79 -0.19 -9.52
CA CYS A 114 12.52 -0.08 -8.80
C CYS A 114 12.02 1.35 -8.78
N THR A 115 10.72 1.55 -8.71
CA THR A 115 10.15 2.80 -8.23
C THR A 115 10.17 2.83 -6.70
N VAL A 116 10.21 4.01 -6.10
CA VAL A 116 10.25 4.17 -4.64
C VAL A 116 9.10 5.06 -4.19
N LEU A 117 8.33 4.59 -3.22
CA LEU A 117 7.30 5.33 -2.53
C LEU A 117 7.74 5.59 -1.09
N ASP A 118 7.91 6.86 -0.73
CA ASP A 118 8.22 7.28 0.63
C ASP A 118 6.93 7.50 1.44
N THR A 119 6.66 6.59 2.37
CA THR A 119 5.46 6.69 3.22
C THR A 119 5.55 7.82 4.24
N LEU A 120 6.74 8.31 4.59
CA LEU A 120 6.88 9.47 5.46
C LEU A 120 6.46 10.75 4.71
N ALA A 121 6.84 10.89 3.44
CA ALA A 121 6.39 11.99 2.60
C ALA A 121 4.87 11.96 2.43
N LEU A 122 4.32 10.80 2.07
CA LEU A 122 2.86 10.58 1.97
C LEU A 122 2.14 10.91 3.29
N ALA A 123 2.66 10.44 4.42
CA ALA A 123 2.05 10.72 5.73
C ALA A 123 2.08 12.20 6.09
N ARG A 124 3.13 12.94 5.71
CA ARG A 124 3.21 14.39 5.91
C ARG A 124 2.17 15.17 5.10
N GLU A 125 1.88 14.72 3.90
CA GLU A 125 0.82 15.29 3.06
C GLU A 125 -0.57 15.01 3.66
N MET A 126 -0.81 13.80 4.13
CA MET A 126 -2.10 13.40 4.71
C MET A 126 -2.33 13.99 6.11
N HIS A 127 -1.27 14.21 6.88
CA HIS A 127 -1.32 14.65 8.28
C HIS A 127 -0.36 15.80 8.56
N PRO A 128 -0.58 16.97 7.95
CA PRO A 128 0.33 18.11 8.10
C PRO A 128 0.39 18.56 9.56
N GLY A 129 1.60 18.91 10.02
CA GLY A 129 1.86 19.37 11.37
C GLY A 129 1.80 18.31 12.48
N GLN A 130 1.59 17.04 12.14
CA GLN A 130 1.56 15.95 13.10
C GLN A 130 2.85 15.12 13.08
N ARG A 131 3.05 14.30 14.14
CA ARG A 131 4.11 13.29 14.14
C ARG A 131 3.76 12.19 13.15
N ASN A 132 4.69 11.87 12.25
CA ASN A 132 4.51 10.90 11.17
C ASN A 132 5.59 9.82 11.15
N ASN A 133 6.29 9.56 12.29
CA ASN A 133 7.12 8.38 12.42
C ASN A 133 6.24 7.11 12.50
N LEU A 134 6.83 5.95 12.28
CA LEU A 134 6.11 4.67 12.19
C LEU A 134 5.23 4.40 13.41
N ASP A 135 5.73 4.64 14.63
CA ASP A 135 4.96 4.46 15.87
C ASP A 135 3.75 5.40 15.96
N ALA A 136 3.91 6.66 15.56
CA ALA A 136 2.80 7.60 15.55
C ALA A 136 1.72 7.20 14.53
N LEU A 137 2.14 6.63 13.40
CA LEU A 137 1.22 6.11 12.39
C LEU A 137 0.51 4.85 12.88
N CYS A 138 1.22 3.91 13.51
CA CYS A 138 0.61 2.73 14.14
C CYS A 138 -0.50 3.15 15.11
N LYS A 139 -0.17 4.07 16.01
CA LYS A 139 -1.16 4.59 16.99
C LYS A 139 -2.36 5.25 16.30
N ARG A 140 -2.14 6.02 15.24
CA ARG A 140 -3.20 6.72 14.50
C ARG A 140 -4.13 5.77 13.77
N TYR A 141 -3.58 4.73 13.16
CA TYR A 141 -4.34 3.75 12.37
C TYR A 141 -4.78 2.51 13.16
N GLY A 142 -4.50 2.46 14.48
CA GLY A 142 -4.90 1.35 15.34
C GLY A 142 -4.16 0.05 15.02
N ILE A 143 -2.90 0.15 14.55
CA ILE A 143 -2.06 -0.99 14.25
C ILE A 143 -1.28 -1.37 15.50
N ASP A 144 -1.37 -2.65 15.87
CA ASP A 144 -0.65 -3.18 17.04
C ASP A 144 0.85 -3.30 16.72
N ASN A 145 1.65 -2.53 17.44
CA ASN A 145 3.12 -2.60 17.43
C ASN A 145 3.70 -2.96 18.81
N SER A 146 2.89 -3.57 19.69
CA SER A 146 3.32 -3.93 21.06
C SER A 146 4.48 -4.91 21.11
N HIS A 147 4.68 -5.71 20.06
CA HIS A 147 5.79 -6.65 19.93
C HIS A 147 7.09 -6.01 19.44
N ARG A 148 7.10 -4.68 19.19
CA ARG A 148 8.27 -3.93 18.76
C ARG A 148 9.03 -3.36 19.96
N GLU A 149 9.65 -4.25 20.75
CA GLU A 149 10.53 -3.82 21.86
C GLU A 149 11.84 -3.22 21.34
N LEU A 150 12.37 -3.80 20.27
CA LEU A 150 13.53 -3.31 19.51
C LEU A 150 13.16 -3.17 18.03
N HIS A 151 13.91 -2.35 17.33
CA HIS A 151 13.78 -2.23 15.89
C HIS A 151 14.35 -3.49 15.22
N GLY A 152 13.69 -3.96 14.17
CA GLY A 152 14.15 -5.08 13.37
C GLY A 152 13.58 -4.97 11.98
N ALA A 153 14.43 -5.00 10.95
CA ALA A 153 14.06 -4.66 9.60
C ALA A 153 12.85 -5.46 9.06
N LEU A 154 12.76 -6.75 9.33
CA LEU A 154 11.61 -7.54 8.89
C LEU A 154 10.33 -7.21 9.65
N LEU A 155 10.43 -6.94 10.96
CA LEU A 155 9.28 -6.56 11.78
C LEU A 155 8.77 -5.19 11.33
N ASP A 156 9.65 -4.23 11.17
CA ASP A 156 9.32 -2.88 10.75
C ASP A 156 8.77 -2.84 9.32
N ALA A 157 9.28 -3.66 8.40
CA ALA A 157 8.70 -3.83 7.07
C ALA A 157 7.25 -4.39 7.11
N ARG A 158 6.92 -5.28 8.06
CA ARG A 158 5.54 -5.79 8.25
C ARG A 158 4.62 -4.71 8.79
N ILE A 159 5.04 -4.03 9.85
CA ILE A 159 4.29 -2.93 10.45
C ILE A 159 4.06 -1.83 9.40
N LEU A 160 5.10 -1.50 8.64
CA LEU A 160 5.01 -0.53 7.55
C LEU A 160 4.00 -0.95 6.49
N ALA A 161 3.94 -2.22 6.12
CA ALA A 161 2.95 -2.70 5.16
C ALA A 161 1.52 -2.49 5.67
N ASP A 162 1.26 -2.81 6.94
CA ASP A 162 -0.06 -2.62 7.55
C ASP A 162 -0.42 -1.12 7.63
N VAL A 163 0.54 -0.26 8.01
CA VAL A 163 0.38 1.20 8.00
C VAL A 163 0.10 1.71 6.60
N TYR A 164 0.87 1.30 5.59
CA TYR A 164 0.68 1.70 4.19
C TYR A 164 -0.70 1.28 3.67
N LEU A 165 -1.12 0.06 3.96
CA LEU A 165 -2.44 -0.44 3.59
C LEU A 165 -3.56 0.35 4.28
N ALA A 166 -3.41 0.71 5.55
CA ALA A 166 -4.38 1.53 6.27
C ALA A 166 -4.42 2.97 5.74
N MET A 167 -3.25 3.60 5.52
CA MET A 167 -3.15 4.95 4.98
C MET A 167 -3.79 5.08 3.61
N THR A 168 -3.58 4.10 2.73
CA THR A 168 -4.04 4.11 1.34
C THR A 168 -5.35 3.35 1.12
N GLY A 169 -5.87 2.68 2.15
CA GLY A 169 -7.10 1.87 2.14
C GLY A 169 -8.36 2.64 2.49
N GLY A 170 -8.28 3.96 2.70
CA GLY A 170 -9.45 4.82 2.85
C GLY A 170 -10.40 4.57 1.68
N GLN A 171 -11.70 4.63 1.94
CA GLN A 171 -12.79 4.46 0.99
C GLN A 171 -12.32 4.84 -0.42
N SER A 172 -12.13 3.84 -1.29
CA SER A 172 -12.04 4.15 -2.72
C SER A 172 -13.29 4.97 -2.99
N ALA A 173 -13.10 6.27 -3.25
CA ALA A 173 -14.19 7.11 -3.68
C ALA A 173 -14.90 6.31 -4.76
N LEU A 174 -16.15 5.91 -4.51
CA LEU A 174 -16.98 5.41 -5.58
C LEU A 174 -17.01 6.57 -6.57
N ALA A 175 -16.17 6.50 -7.58
CA ALA A 175 -16.23 7.40 -8.72
C ALA A 175 -17.49 7.04 -9.51
N LEU A 176 -18.65 7.33 -8.92
CA LEU A 176 -19.95 7.29 -9.58
C LEU A 176 -20.09 8.41 -10.61
N ASP A 177 -19.10 9.28 -10.73
CA ASP A 177 -19.15 10.46 -11.59
C ASP A 177 -18.06 10.49 -12.68
N ALA A 178 -17.61 9.33 -13.14
CA ALA A 178 -16.73 9.23 -14.31
C ALA A 178 -17.45 9.43 -15.66
N GLY A 179 -18.55 10.18 -15.67
CA GLY A 179 -19.41 10.34 -16.83
C GLY A 179 -19.39 11.71 -17.55
N ARG A 180 -18.72 12.74 -17.04
CA ARG A 180 -18.70 14.05 -17.72
C ARG A 180 -17.47 14.89 -17.37
N GLY A 181 -16.40 14.71 -18.11
CA GLY A 181 -15.26 15.63 -18.14
C GLY A 181 -14.38 15.36 -19.35
N PRO A 182 -13.80 16.38 -19.99
CA PRO A 182 -12.96 16.18 -21.16
C PRO A 182 -11.71 15.41 -20.78
N VAL A 183 -11.49 14.30 -21.46
CA VAL A 183 -10.33 13.42 -21.32
C VAL A 183 -9.09 14.24 -21.66
N ALA A 184 -8.26 14.55 -20.66
CA ALA A 184 -6.92 15.07 -20.90
C ALA A 184 -6.11 13.94 -21.55
N ALA A 185 -5.61 14.18 -22.74
CA ALA A 185 -4.74 13.29 -23.50
C ALA A 185 -3.47 12.99 -22.71
N GLY A 186 -3.17 11.71 -22.49
CA GLY A 186 -1.86 11.29 -22.01
C GLY A 186 -1.83 10.03 -21.13
N LEU A 187 -2.48 8.93 -21.54
CA LEU A 187 -2.15 7.58 -21.09
C LEU A 187 -2.42 6.61 -22.24
N GLU A 188 -1.51 6.61 -23.19
CA GLU A 188 -1.44 5.51 -24.17
C GLU A 188 -0.90 4.27 -23.44
N GLY A 189 -1.72 3.20 -23.41
CA GLY A 189 -1.21 1.88 -23.19
C GLY A 189 -1.76 1.06 -22.06
N ARG A 190 -3.10 0.94 -21.93
CA ARG A 190 -3.79 -0.30 -21.55
C ARG A 190 -5.25 -0.10 -21.89
N GLY A 191 -5.66 -0.56 -23.06
CA GLY A 191 -7.04 -0.52 -23.49
C GLY A 191 -7.94 -1.20 -22.44
N VAL A 192 -8.81 -0.41 -21.81
CA VAL A 192 -9.97 -0.94 -21.14
C VAL A 192 -10.76 -1.65 -22.24
N GLN A 193 -10.73 -2.98 -22.28
CA GLN A 193 -11.62 -3.74 -23.14
C GLN A 193 -13.05 -3.35 -22.75
N ALA A 194 -13.71 -2.62 -23.62
CA ALA A 194 -15.13 -2.38 -23.45
C ALA A 194 -15.81 -3.74 -23.37
N LEU A 195 -16.50 -3.98 -22.25
CA LEU A 195 -17.33 -5.17 -22.10
C LEU A 195 -18.30 -5.17 -23.27
N VAL A 196 -18.15 -6.13 -24.17
CA VAL A 196 -19.11 -6.40 -25.25
C VAL A 196 -20.42 -6.71 -24.52
N ARG A 197 -21.41 -5.86 -24.68
CA ARG A 197 -22.76 -6.12 -24.18
C ARG A 197 -23.20 -7.43 -24.86
N PRO A 198 -23.60 -8.46 -24.09
CA PRO A 198 -24.24 -9.61 -24.70
C PRO A 198 -25.53 -9.11 -25.42
N ASP A 199 -25.75 -9.56 -26.64
CA ASP A 199 -26.96 -9.21 -27.43
C ASP A 199 -28.28 -9.70 -26.80
N ALA A 200 -28.19 -10.48 -25.71
CA ALA A 200 -29.33 -10.83 -24.88
C ALA A 200 -29.71 -9.65 -23.98
N GLY A 201 -30.81 -9.01 -24.25
CA GLY A 201 -31.35 -7.95 -23.39
C GLY A 201 -31.40 -8.41 -21.92
N LEU A 202 -31.04 -7.50 -21.01
CA LEU A 202 -31.12 -7.78 -19.58
C LEU A 202 -32.58 -8.11 -19.23
N THR A 203 -32.78 -9.27 -18.61
CA THR A 203 -34.12 -9.66 -18.13
C THR A 203 -34.48 -8.76 -16.95
N VAL A 204 -35.40 -7.83 -17.18
CA VAL A 204 -35.97 -7.01 -16.11
C VAL A 204 -37.03 -7.83 -15.39
N ARG A 205 -36.84 -8.10 -14.10
CA ARG A 205 -37.86 -8.68 -13.25
C ARG A 205 -38.73 -7.58 -12.67
N TYR A 206 -40.00 -7.62 -12.95
CA TYR A 206 -40.99 -6.75 -12.33
C TYR A 206 -41.52 -7.38 -11.04
N ALA A 207 -41.86 -6.53 -10.07
CA ALA A 207 -42.46 -6.98 -8.84
C ALA A 207 -43.82 -7.70 -9.10
N THR A 208 -44.08 -8.77 -8.37
CA THR A 208 -45.36 -9.49 -8.40
C THR A 208 -46.45 -8.65 -7.73
N VAL A 209 -47.71 -8.98 -8.00
CA VAL A 209 -48.84 -8.30 -7.36
C VAL A 209 -48.78 -8.41 -5.82
N GLY A 210 -48.27 -9.56 -5.30
CA GLY A 210 -48.09 -9.75 -3.86
C GLY A 210 -47.04 -8.82 -3.29
N GLU A 211 -45.86 -8.69 -3.95
CA GLU A 211 -44.78 -7.79 -3.53
C GLU A 211 -45.20 -6.33 -3.57
N LEU A 212 -45.98 -5.92 -4.58
CA LEU A 212 -46.53 -4.55 -4.65
C LEU A 212 -47.52 -4.28 -3.50
N ALA A 213 -48.36 -5.25 -3.15
CA ALA A 213 -49.29 -5.11 -2.02
C ALA A 213 -48.57 -5.04 -0.68
N ASP A 214 -47.50 -5.81 -0.50
CA ASP A 214 -46.61 -5.73 0.68
C ASP A 214 -45.89 -4.42 0.77
N HIS A 215 -45.40 -3.89 -0.36
CA HIS A 215 -44.77 -2.59 -0.45
C HIS A 215 -45.73 -1.47 -0.02
N GLU A 216 -46.97 -1.45 -0.55
CA GLU A 216 -47.97 -0.44 -0.16
C GLU A 216 -48.30 -0.50 1.32
N ARG A 217 -48.44 -1.71 1.89
CA ARG A 217 -48.66 -1.88 3.34
C ARG A 217 -47.51 -1.30 4.16
N MET A 218 -46.24 -1.47 3.70
CA MET A 218 -45.09 -0.91 4.37
C MET A 218 -45.09 0.61 4.29
N LEU A 219 -45.44 1.19 3.13
CA LEU A 219 -45.57 2.66 2.97
C LEU A 219 -46.64 3.25 3.88
N ASP A 220 -47.76 2.53 4.10
CA ASP A 220 -48.81 2.95 5.03
C ASP A 220 -48.30 2.95 6.48
N LEU A 221 -47.53 1.95 6.89
CA LEU A 221 -46.91 1.89 8.22
C LEU A 221 -45.92 3.05 8.44
N ILE A 222 -45.09 3.32 7.44
CA ILE A 222 -44.15 4.46 7.47
C ILE A 222 -44.88 5.79 7.57
N ALA A 223 -45.88 6.00 6.74
CA ALA A 223 -46.70 7.21 6.77
C ALA A 223 -47.37 7.41 8.15
N LYS A 224 -47.94 6.37 8.71
CA LYS A 224 -48.57 6.40 10.05
C LYS A 224 -47.56 6.73 11.15
N ALA A 225 -46.37 6.11 11.12
CA ALA A 225 -45.34 6.32 12.10
C ALA A 225 -44.67 7.73 11.99
N SER A 226 -44.63 8.30 10.81
CA SER A 226 -44.02 9.60 10.52
C SER A 226 -44.96 10.80 10.51
N GLY A 227 -46.21 10.62 10.96
CA GLY A 227 -47.20 11.70 10.96
C GLY A 227 -47.60 12.17 9.55
N GLY A 228 -47.71 11.22 8.61
CA GLY A 228 -48.12 11.47 7.24
C GLY A 228 -46.99 11.78 6.25
N ARG A 229 -45.72 11.78 6.69
CA ARG A 229 -44.56 12.05 5.84
C ARG A 229 -43.94 10.76 5.33
N CYS A 230 -44.23 10.40 4.08
CA CYS A 230 -43.56 9.29 3.41
C CYS A 230 -42.87 9.81 2.13
N VAL A 231 -41.56 9.88 2.15
CA VAL A 231 -40.73 10.39 1.03
C VAL A 231 -40.99 9.60 -0.24
N PHE A 232 -41.17 8.31 -0.15
CA PHE A 232 -41.42 7.44 -1.32
C PHE A 232 -42.77 7.74 -2.01
N ARG A 233 -43.77 8.23 -1.28
CA ARG A 233 -45.05 8.68 -1.87
C ARG A 233 -45.02 10.10 -2.42
N GLN A 234 -43.97 10.87 -2.02
CA GLN A 234 -43.77 12.23 -2.51
C GLN A 234 -42.87 12.28 -3.76
N CYS A 235 -42.14 11.20 -4.05
CA CYS A 235 -41.41 11.06 -5.27
C CYS A 235 -42.35 10.71 -6.41
N ASP A 236 -42.50 11.65 -7.36
CA ASP A 236 -43.30 11.47 -8.57
C ASP A 236 -42.67 10.37 -9.44
N LEU A 237 -43.14 9.13 -9.29
CA LEU A 237 -42.67 7.96 -10.04
C LEU A 237 -43.12 7.97 -11.50
N ASP A 238 -43.92 8.99 -11.95
CA ASP A 238 -44.37 9.14 -13.31
C ASP A 238 -43.27 9.55 -14.32
N ARG A 239 -42.05 9.80 -13.86
CA ARG A 239 -40.92 10.10 -14.76
C ARG A 239 -40.19 8.88 -15.32
N VAL A 240 -40.61 7.68 -15.00
CA VAL A 240 -40.00 6.42 -15.49
C VAL A 240 -41.04 5.54 -16.19
N ARG A 241 -41.88 6.11 -17.01
CA ARG A 241 -42.59 5.34 -18.03
C ARG A 241 -41.73 5.30 -19.29
N PRO A 242 -41.25 4.13 -19.73
CA PRO A 242 -40.72 4.01 -21.08
C PRO A 242 -41.87 4.35 -22.06
N ALA A 243 -41.57 5.18 -23.03
CA ALA A 243 -42.50 5.43 -24.13
C ALA A 243 -42.95 4.08 -24.70
N ALA A 244 -44.27 3.89 -24.76
CA ALA A 244 -44.85 2.75 -25.43
C ALA A 244 -44.40 2.80 -26.89
N ASN A 245 -43.67 1.81 -27.35
CA ASN A 245 -43.47 1.59 -28.77
C ASN A 245 -44.82 1.17 -29.37
N ASP A 246 -45.48 2.10 -30.03
CA ASP A 246 -46.50 1.79 -31.02
C ASP A 246 -45.79 1.29 -32.27
N GLN A 247 -46.22 0.08 -32.72
CA GLN A 247 -46.03 -0.64 -33.98
C GLN A 247 -44.70 -1.39 -34.15
#